data_c3875f5017a2262575737bf41a7281e4
#
_entry.id   c3875f5017a2262575737bf41a7281e4
#
_cell.length_a   1.000
_cell.length_b   1.000
_cell.length_c   1.000
_cell.angle_alpha   90.00
_cell.angle_beta   90.00
_cell.angle_gamma   90.00
#
_symmetry.space_group_name_H-M   'P 1'
#
loop_
_entity.id
_entity.type
_entity.pdbx_description
1 polymer ?
#
loop_
_entity_poly.entity_id
_entity_poly.type
_entity_poly.pdbx_seq_one_letter_code
_entity_poly.pdbx_strand_id
1 'polypeptide(L)'
;MSTRTPATFYYDIVSPFAYLYVKQRQRLEDKLDIKPVPVLLGGLLRAAENKGPGEVAAKRPHTYQFCVWQAEKLGIPFRFPEHHPFMTVAAQRLLVEQNADWTMVERAFDYVWVEGRDPNLSW
;
A
#
# COMPACT_ATOMS: atom_id res chain seq x y z
N MET A 1 9.34 23.74 16.80
CA MET A 1 8.15 22.93 17.18
C MET A 1 7.25 22.75 15.96
N SER A 2 6.84 21.54 15.70
CA SER A 2 5.96 21.26 14.56
C SER A 2 4.55 21.75 14.85
N THR A 3 3.96 22.50 13.90
CA THR A 3 2.56 22.89 13.95
C THR A 3 1.67 21.90 13.20
N ARG A 4 2.27 20.79 12.72
CA ARG A 4 1.54 19.80 11.96
C ARG A 4 0.62 18.96 12.85
N THR A 5 -0.53 18.63 12.32
CA THR A 5 -1.50 17.78 13.03
C THR A 5 -1.07 16.31 12.94
N PRO A 6 -1.01 15.57 14.06
CA PRO A 6 -0.71 14.15 14.02
C PRO A 6 -1.77 13.39 13.23
N ALA A 7 -1.33 12.45 12.40
CA ALA A 7 -2.21 11.57 11.65
C ALA A 7 -1.56 10.18 11.55
N THR A 8 -2.38 9.16 11.36
CA THR A 8 -1.89 7.79 11.20
C THR A 8 -2.32 7.27 9.83
N PHE A 9 -1.35 6.72 9.11
CA PHE A 9 -1.61 6.03 7.85
C PHE A 9 -1.56 4.51 8.11
N TYR A 10 -2.73 3.90 8.17
CA TYR A 10 -2.84 2.44 8.27
C TYR A 10 -2.72 1.85 6.87
N TYR A 11 -1.77 0.93 6.67
CA TYR A 11 -1.48 0.44 5.33
C TYR A 11 -1.29 -1.07 5.27
N ASP A 12 -1.54 -1.63 4.11
CA ASP A 12 -1.14 -2.98 3.73
C ASP A 12 -0.50 -2.89 2.34
N ILE A 13 0.66 -3.52 2.17
CA ILE A 13 1.41 -3.44 0.91
C ILE A 13 0.68 -4.12 -0.25
N VAL A 14 -0.39 -4.85 0.01
CA VAL A 14 -1.24 -5.43 -1.04
C VAL A 14 -2.03 -4.36 -1.81
N SER A 15 -2.14 -3.15 -1.27
CA SER A 15 -2.99 -2.12 -1.86
C SER A 15 -2.23 -1.23 -2.84
N PRO A 16 -2.62 -1.21 -4.13
CA PRO A 16 -2.04 -0.28 -5.09
C PRO A 16 -2.39 1.18 -4.77
N PHE A 17 -3.57 1.43 -4.17
CA PHE A 17 -3.95 2.77 -3.76
C PHE A 17 -3.05 3.29 -2.63
N ALA A 18 -2.70 2.42 -1.69
CA ALA A 18 -1.76 2.77 -0.63
C ALA A 18 -0.39 3.10 -1.19
N TYR A 19 0.08 2.34 -2.18
CA TYR A 19 1.33 2.64 -2.87
C TYR A 19 1.30 4.02 -3.52
N LEU A 20 0.23 4.32 -4.25
CA LEU A 20 0.09 5.62 -4.91
C LEU A 20 0.09 6.76 -3.89
N TYR A 21 -0.55 6.56 -2.73
CA TYR A 21 -0.51 7.55 -1.66
C TYR A 21 0.92 7.74 -1.14
N VAL A 22 1.63 6.66 -0.86
CA VAL A 22 3.01 6.73 -0.33
C VAL A 22 3.90 7.59 -1.25
N LYS A 23 3.75 7.44 -2.55
CA LYS A 23 4.53 8.22 -3.53
C LYS A 23 4.12 9.69 -3.60
N GLN A 24 3.00 10.06 -3.01
CA GLN A 24 2.47 11.43 -3.02
C GLN A 24 2.41 12.05 -1.61
N ARG A 25 2.92 11.36 -0.59
CA ARG A 25 2.71 11.78 0.81
C ARG A 25 3.24 13.17 1.12
N GLN A 26 4.26 13.65 0.36
CA GLN A 26 4.82 14.99 0.56
C GLN A 26 3.78 16.09 0.41
N ARG A 27 2.71 15.83 -0.35
CA ARG A 27 1.63 16.81 -0.54
C ARG A 27 0.90 17.13 0.76
N LEU A 28 0.95 16.23 1.74
CA LEU A 28 0.26 16.37 3.01
C LEU A 28 1.20 16.59 4.19
N GLU A 29 2.50 16.30 4.03
CA GLU A 29 3.46 16.33 5.13
C GLU A 29 3.77 17.73 5.65
N ASP A 30 3.46 18.78 4.89
CA ASP A 30 3.60 20.15 5.37
C ASP A 30 2.55 20.51 6.44
N LYS A 31 1.41 19.82 6.41
CA LYS A 31 0.28 20.05 7.34
C LYS A 31 0.08 18.92 8.33
N LEU A 32 0.47 17.71 7.97
CA LEU A 32 0.25 16.51 8.78
C LEU A 32 1.56 15.86 9.16
N ASP A 33 1.65 15.43 10.41
CA ASP A 33 2.72 14.56 10.88
C ASP A 33 2.20 13.13 10.81
N ILE A 34 2.55 12.42 9.74
CA ILE A 34 1.94 11.14 9.39
C ILE A 34 2.82 9.99 9.86
N LYS A 35 2.25 9.14 10.72
CA LYS A 35 2.90 7.91 11.19
C LYS A 35 2.37 6.71 10.41
N PRO A 36 3.25 5.92 9.76
CA PRO A 36 2.80 4.70 9.08
C PRO A 36 2.60 3.56 10.08
N VAL A 37 1.49 2.85 9.97
CA VAL A 37 1.18 1.70 10.82
C VAL A 37 0.69 0.54 9.95
N PRO A 38 1.41 -0.59 9.91
CA PRO A 38 0.97 -1.73 9.11
C PRO A 38 -0.25 -2.40 9.73
N VAL A 39 -1.19 -2.77 8.87
CA VAL A 39 -2.38 -3.53 9.23
C VAL A 39 -2.57 -4.68 8.25
N LEU A 40 -3.47 -5.59 8.56
CA LEU A 40 -3.81 -6.68 7.66
C LEU A 40 -5.17 -6.37 7.04
N LEU A 41 -5.15 -5.84 5.82
CA LEU A 41 -6.37 -5.41 5.11
C LEU A 41 -7.36 -6.56 4.95
N GLY A 42 -6.87 -7.74 4.56
CA GLY A 42 -7.72 -8.92 4.41
C GLY A 42 -8.45 -9.30 5.69
N GLY A 43 -7.79 -9.14 6.85
CA GLY A 43 -8.42 -9.36 8.15
C GLY A 43 -9.49 -8.33 8.46
N LEU A 44 -9.22 -7.07 8.15
CA LEU A 44 -10.20 -6.00 8.36
C LEU A 44 -11.43 -6.18 7.46
N LEU A 45 -11.23 -6.54 6.20
CA LEU A 45 -12.31 -6.81 5.27
C LEU A 45 -13.17 -7.97 5.74
N ARG A 46 -12.54 -9.05 6.20
CA ARG A 46 -13.25 -10.22 6.73
C ARG A 46 -14.08 -9.85 7.96
N ALA A 47 -13.51 -9.08 8.87
CA ALA A 47 -14.21 -8.63 10.08
C ALA A 47 -15.43 -7.76 9.74
N ALA A 48 -15.36 -6.99 8.65
CA ALA A 48 -16.46 -6.16 8.17
C ALA A 48 -17.40 -6.92 7.21
N GLU A 49 -17.19 -8.21 7.01
CA GLU A 49 -17.96 -9.04 6.07
C GLU A 49 -17.96 -8.44 4.65
N ASN A 50 -16.78 -7.99 4.22
CA ASN A 50 -16.63 -7.30 2.94
C ASN A 50 -15.49 -7.90 2.13
N LYS A 51 -15.46 -7.59 0.83
CA LYS A 51 -14.38 -8.00 -0.09
C LYS A 51 -13.77 -6.77 -0.73
N GLY A 52 -12.46 -6.83 -0.94
CA GLY A 52 -11.76 -5.80 -1.70
C GLY A 52 -12.11 -5.86 -3.19
N PRO A 53 -11.99 -4.74 -3.91
CA PRO A 53 -12.33 -4.70 -5.34
C PRO A 53 -11.47 -5.63 -6.19
N GLY A 54 -10.25 -5.95 -5.76
CA GLY A 54 -9.40 -6.92 -6.45
C GLY A 54 -9.88 -8.35 -6.36
N GLU A 55 -10.76 -8.65 -5.38
CA GLU A 55 -11.34 -9.99 -5.20
C GLU A 55 -12.66 -10.17 -5.95
N VAL A 56 -13.23 -9.09 -6.47
CA VAL A 56 -14.52 -9.11 -7.17
C VAL A 56 -14.24 -9.01 -8.67
N ALA A 57 -14.53 -10.09 -9.41
CA ALA A 57 -14.17 -10.19 -10.83
C ALA A 57 -14.69 -9.04 -11.67
N ALA A 58 -15.90 -8.56 -11.37
CA ALA A 58 -16.50 -7.45 -12.11
C ALA A 58 -15.82 -6.10 -11.84
N LYS A 59 -15.21 -5.94 -10.67
CA LYS A 59 -14.58 -4.68 -10.25
C LYS A 59 -13.08 -4.63 -10.54
N ARG A 60 -12.44 -5.80 -10.63
CA ARG A 60 -10.98 -5.90 -10.73
C ARG A 60 -10.41 -5.16 -11.94
N PRO A 61 -10.90 -5.38 -13.17
CA PRO A 61 -10.31 -4.69 -14.33
C PRO A 61 -10.40 -3.18 -14.22
N HIS A 62 -11.56 -2.67 -13.80
CA HIS A 62 -11.76 -1.23 -13.64
C HIS A 62 -10.83 -0.65 -12.58
N THR A 63 -10.71 -1.32 -11.44
CA THR A 63 -9.84 -0.88 -10.33
C THR A 63 -8.39 -0.83 -10.78
N TYR A 64 -7.92 -1.86 -11.49
CA TYR A 64 -6.54 -1.91 -11.94
C TYR A 64 -6.24 -0.85 -13.00
N GLN A 65 -7.16 -0.66 -13.95
CA GLN A 65 -7.04 0.38 -14.96
C GLN A 65 -7.01 1.77 -14.34
N PHE A 66 -7.83 2.00 -13.32
CA PHE A 66 -7.84 3.27 -12.59
C PHE A 66 -6.49 3.54 -11.93
N CYS A 67 -5.88 2.53 -11.31
CA CYS A 67 -4.56 2.67 -10.70
C CYS A 67 -3.48 2.98 -11.74
N VAL A 68 -3.51 2.32 -12.87
CA VAL A 68 -2.56 2.57 -13.98
C VAL A 68 -2.71 4.00 -14.47
N TRP A 69 -3.95 4.43 -14.68
CA TRP A 69 -4.23 5.80 -15.13
C TRP A 69 -3.72 6.84 -14.15
N GLN A 70 -3.96 6.64 -12.85
CA GLN A 70 -3.47 7.54 -11.82
C GLN A 70 -1.94 7.61 -11.82
N ALA A 71 -1.28 6.45 -11.90
CA ALA A 71 0.18 6.38 -11.91
C ALA A 71 0.77 7.13 -13.10
N GLU A 72 0.20 6.92 -14.29
CA GLU A 72 0.65 7.61 -15.51
C GLU A 72 0.47 9.11 -15.39
N LYS A 73 -0.69 9.55 -14.93
CA LYS A 73 -1.01 10.96 -14.77
C LYS A 73 -0.04 11.65 -13.80
N LEU A 74 0.38 10.95 -12.77
CA LEU A 74 1.24 11.51 -11.71
C LEU A 74 2.73 11.25 -11.94
N GLY A 75 3.07 10.52 -13.00
CA GLY A 75 4.47 10.18 -13.30
C GLY A 75 5.08 9.22 -12.29
N ILE A 76 4.27 8.36 -11.68
CA ILE A 76 4.70 7.39 -10.68
C ILE A 76 5.00 6.06 -11.34
N PRO A 77 6.20 5.45 -11.11
CA PRO A 77 6.48 4.10 -11.59
C PRO A 77 5.47 3.12 -11.03
N PHE A 78 4.90 2.26 -11.87
CA PHE A 78 3.85 1.35 -11.43
C PHE A 78 3.91 0.06 -12.23
N ARG A 79 4.05 -1.06 -11.50
CA ARG A 79 4.10 -2.38 -12.11
C ARG A 79 3.34 -3.36 -11.21
N PHE A 80 2.34 -4.04 -11.76
CA PHE A 80 1.62 -5.07 -11.01
C PHE A 80 2.50 -6.28 -10.75
N PRO A 81 2.43 -6.88 -9.55
CA PRO A 81 2.99 -8.19 -9.33
C PRO A 81 2.24 -9.23 -10.17
N GLU A 82 2.88 -10.37 -10.39
CA GLU A 82 2.30 -11.44 -11.21
C GLU A 82 0.93 -11.90 -10.69
N HIS A 83 0.80 -11.98 -9.38
CA HIS A 83 -0.46 -12.36 -8.73
C HIS A 83 -0.92 -11.25 -7.80
N HIS A 84 -2.18 -10.88 -7.90
CA HIS A 84 -2.80 -9.88 -7.02
C HIS A 84 -4.30 -10.15 -6.92
N PRO A 85 -4.91 -10.11 -5.74
CA PRO A 85 -4.27 -9.92 -4.44
C PRO A 85 -3.45 -11.12 -3.98
N PHE A 86 -2.59 -10.91 -2.99
CA PHE A 86 -1.76 -11.96 -2.40
C PHE A 86 -1.74 -11.82 -0.88
N MET A 87 -1.29 -12.87 -0.19
CA MET A 87 -1.18 -12.85 1.27
C MET A 87 -0.03 -11.96 1.71
N THR A 88 -0.28 -11.13 2.71
CA THR A 88 0.74 -10.19 3.23
C THR A 88 1.08 -10.42 4.70
N VAL A 89 0.60 -11.50 5.31
CA VAL A 89 0.74 -11.72 6.75
C VAL A 89 2.21 -11.65 7.18
N ALA A 90 3.09 -12.39 6.51
CA ALA A 90 4.50 -12.43 6.88
C ALA A 90 5.18 -11.07 6.70
N ALA A 91 4.92 -10.41 5.58
CA ALA A 91 5.50 -9.10 5.28
C ALA A 91 5.01 -8.05 6.27
N GLN A 92 3.70 -8.00 6.53
CA GLN A 92 3.13 -7.02 7.45
C GLN A 92 3.62 -7.24 8.89
N ARG A 93 3.78 -8.50 9.30
CA ARG A 93 4.36 -8.82 10.61
C ARG A 93 5.79 -8.33 10.73
N LEU A 94 6.58 -8.49 9.68
CA LEU A 94 7.95 -8.00 9.68
C LEU A 94 8.01 -6.49 9.82
N LEU A 95 7.14 -5.78 9.11
CA LEU A 95 7.06 -4.33 9.19
C LEU A 95 6.67 -3.85 10.59
N VAL A 96 5.73 -4.55 11.26
CA VAL A 96 5.38 -4.28 12.65
C VAL A 96 6.57 -4.52 13.57
N GLU A 97 7.21 -5.67 13.43
CA GLU A 97 8.32 -6.09 14.28
C GLU A 97 9.50 -5.12 14.19
N GLN A 98 9.77 -4.60 13.01
CA GLN A 98 10.84 -3.64 12.77
C GLN A 98 10.45 -2.20 13.09
N ASN A 99 9.21 -1.95 13.50
CA ASN A 99 8.69 -0.60 13.71
C ASN A 99 9.04 0.30 12.50
N ALA A 100 8.63 -0.16 11.32
CA ALA A 100 9.09 0.35 10.03
C ALA A 100 8.88 1.86 9.88
N ASP A 101 9.95 2.58 9.59
CA ASP A 101 9.91 4.00 9.25
C ASP A 101 9.53 4.18 7.77
N TRP A 102 9.38 5.42 7.32
CA TRP A 102 8.98 5.71 5.94
C TRP A 102 9.94 5.14 4.91
N THR A 103 11.24 5.09 5.20
CA THR A 103 12.22 4.51 4.29
C THR A 103 11.95 3.03 4.08
N MET A 104 11.72 2.29 5.16
CA MET A 104 11.41 0.85 5.08
C MET A 104 10.05 0.60 4.44
N VAL A 105 9.04 1.39 4.80
CA VAL A 105 7.69 1.29 4.23
C VAL A 105 7.75 1.49 2.71
N GLU A 106 8.42 2.54 2.26
CA GLU A 106 8.53 2.83 0.83
C GLU A 106 9.27 1.71 0.08
N ARG A 107 10.33 1.17 0.68
CA ARG A 107 11.04 0.04 0.07
C ARG A 107 10.16 -1.19 -0.07
N ALA A 108 9.30 -1.46 0.93
CA ALA A 108 8.37 -2.58 0.87
C ALA A 108 7.35 -2.40 -0.27
N PHE A 109 6.79 -1.20 -0.41
CA PHE A 109 5.89 -0.90 -1.51
C PHE A 109 6.59 -0.99 -2.87
N ASP A 110 7.81 -0.47 -2.98
CA ASP A 110 8.57 -0.52 -4.23
C ASP A 110 8.86 -1.95 -4.66
N TYR A 111 9.15 -2.83 -3.71
CA TYR A 111 9.39 -4.24 -3.98
C TYR A 111 8.21 -4.87 -4.72
N VAL A 112 6.99 -4.55 -4.30
CA VAL A 112 5.76 -5.06 -4.91
C VAL A 112 5.39 -4.29 -6.16
N TRP A 113 5.35 -2.95 -6.08
CA TRP A 113 4.67 -2.12 -7.08
C TRP A 113 5.61 -1.45 -8.10
N VAL A 114 6.90 -1.47 -7.88
CA VAL A 114 7.90 -1.03 -8.86
C VAL A 114 8.59 -2.24 -9.47
N GLU A 115 9.03 -3.19 -8.63
CA GLU A 115 9.73 -4.37 -9.09
C GLU A 115 8.79 -5.51 -9.49
N GLY A 116 7.53 -5.45 -9.08
CA GLY A 116 6.54 -6.47 -9.43
C GLY A 116 6.77 -7.80 -8.74
N ARG A 117 7.36 -7.81 -7.55
CA ARG A 117 7.73 -9.03 -6.83
C ARG A 117 6.68 -9.41 -5.79
N ASP A 118 6.55 -10.72 -5.59
CA ASP A 118 5.72 -11.26 -4.52
C ASP A 118 6.57 -11.43 -3.25
N PRO A 119 6.22 -10.75 -2.14
CA PRO A 119 7.02 -10.85 -0.91
C PRO A 119 6.99 -12.23 -0.27
N ASN A 120 6.09 -13.13 -0.69
CA ASN A 120 6.06 -14.50 -0.21
C ASN A 120 7.10 -15.41 -0.87
N LEU A 121 7.65 -14.99 -2.02
CA LEU A 121 8.59 -15.80 -2.78
C LEU A 121 10.04 -15.43 -2.51
N SER A 122 10.33 -14.16 -2.34
CA SER A 122 11.68 -13.69 -2.03
C SER A 122 11.61 -12.32 -1.39
N TRP A 123 12.40 -12.17 -0.35
CA TRP A 123 12.30 -10.92 0.43
C TRP A 123 13.67 -10.52 0.97
#